data_4a9b8d06eaa4d95c5eaa3ea1cbcb5d0c
#
_entry.id   4a9b8d06eaa4d95c5eaa3ea1cbcb5d0c
#
_cell.length_a   1.000
_cell.length_b   1.000
_cell.length_c   1.000
_cell.angle_alpha   90.00
_cell.angle_beta   90.00
_cell.angle_gamma   90.00
#
_symmetry.space_group_name_H-M   'P 1'
#
loop_
_entity.id
_entity.type
_entity.pdbx_description
1 polymer ?
#
loop_
_entity_poly.entity_id
_entity_poly.type
_entity_poly.pdbx_seq_one_letter_code
_entity_poly.pdbx_strand_id
1 'polypeptide(L)'
;MKRLFKTTGLLATICCVLLSCSSGEENEKERPGDNGQQGGNNGNTEMPESKVSRISSIEQLNQGTPVINSHIDVVSRSSIKMNFRTYTELGESVLKSAKPNYVRVKRMTNGGYIMFYHNNQIGASCSYATSLDFKTWNYRGKIFTNYSITDSKGNKNERRYSNCDGVVLSNGDILAVASYRANSGYRDLPKDAGLEIRRSKDNGATWSEPIEIYQGVNWEPYLLELPSGEIHCYFTDSSRTGIVSTDTGTAMVISKDGGQTWLPSFGNTPNYVIRMKWEQDGHAYFNHQMPSVIKLAGSNELAAAVETNKEGTYYISLVYSGEDGEWDYLNVDQEGPIDSNNLSFYGCAPYLVQFPSGETVLSYNQSSTYYMKMGDTNARNFGNAYAPFLGKGYWGTLNLVDSHQLIGAMPNTGNGTIMLSQFILNHRINAVRRGVKVDSDNSEWANTDHALFVGDKSQAQATLRCSFDDENVYFLVEVLDYVVAKDDYVTIYVSSSVDDDKLDEAYRIRVSPEGLESSEVYTGTWCNTDLGMSVSTVICDKANTNSSDDYGYIAEISIPRSKLKIESGEILVNFDIFDKQAGEDVLASLTNTAHWIPVAGF
;
A
#
# COMPACT_ATOMS: atom_id res chain seq x y z
N MET A 1 21.31 54.78 -4.94
CA MET A 1 21.75 53.74 -4.03
C MET A 1 21.35 52.40 -4.62
N LYS A 2 22.33 51.70 -5.21
CA LYS A 2 22.12 50.39 -5.85
C LYS A 2 22.09 49.32 -4.77
N ARG A 3 20.98 48.62 -4.60
CA ARG A 3 20.95 47.35 -3.88
C ARG A 3 20.90 46.21 -4.92
N LEU A 4 21.97 45.47 -4.95
CA LEU A 4 22.05 44.19 -5.67
C LEU A 4 21.07 43.19 -5.04
N PHE A 5 20.05 42.77 -5.77
CA PHE A 5 19.36 41.55 -5.47
C PHE A 5 20.09 40.40 -6.17
N LYS A 6 20.71 39.53 -5.37
CA LYS A 6 21.16 38.24 -5.82
C LYS A 6 19.90 37.37 -6.07
N THR A 7 19.61 37.11 -7.30
CA THR A 7 18.66 36.05 -7.71
C THR A 7 19.27 34.71 -7.36
N THR A 8 18.90 34.17 -6.22
CA THR A 8 19.09 32.76 -5.91
C THR A 8 18.07 32.00 -6.72
N GLY A 9 18.50 31.36 -7.80
CA GLY A 9 17.69 30.38 -8.53
C GLY A 9 17.30 29.26 -7.56
N LEU A 10 16.02 29.15 -7.28
CA LEU A 10 15.47 28.03 -6.55
C LEU A 10 15.51 26.82 -7.49
N LEU A 11 16.54 26.01 -7.39
CA LEU A 11 16.47 24.63 -7.86
C LEU A 11 15.23 24.03 -7.21
N ALA A 12 14.49 23.24 -7.96
CA ALA A 12 13.72 22.14 -7.37
C ALA A 12 14.74 21.18 -6.77
N THR A 13 15.39 21.63 -5.72
CA THR A 13 16.21 20.82 -4.85
C THR A 13 15.22 20.14 -3.94
N ILE A 14 14.83 18.96 -4.35
CA ILE A 14 14.50 17.90 -3.43
C ILE A 14 15.39 18.11 -2.23
N CYS A 15 14.78 18.43 -1.10
CA CYS A 15 15.46 18.71 0.16
C CYS A 15 16.31 17.51 0.58
N CYS A 16 17.55 17.42 0.11
CA CYS A 16 18.59 16.67 0.78
C CYS A 16 19.19 17.61 1.84
N VAL A 17 18.61 17.60 3.02
CA VAL A 17 19.28 18.16 4.20
C VAL A 17 20.37 17.17 4.58
N LEU A 18 21.60 17.46 4.18
CA LEU A 18 22.78 16.81 4.73
C LEU A 18 23.03 17.40 6.13
N LEU A 19 22.56 16.71 7.14
CA LEU A 19 23.06 16.88 8.50
C LEU A 19 24.33 16.03 8.61
N SER A 20 25.48 16.69 8.59
CA SER A 20 26.75 16.13 9.05
C SER A 20 26.69 15.98 10.57
N CYS A 21 26.69 14.76 11.06
CA CYS A 21 27.03 14.45 12.44
C CYS A 21 28.40 13.76 12.49
N SER A 22 29.24 14.32 13.30
CA SER A 22 30.59 13.89 13.63
C SER A 22 30.62 12.52 14.30
N SER A 23 31.71 11.80 13.99
CA SER A 23 32.15 10.54 14.58
C SER A 23 32.24 10.57 16.10
N GLY A 24 31.61 9.60 16.73
CA GLY A 24 31.91 9.14 18.08
C GLY A 24 32.12 7.62 18.06
N GLU A 25 33.36 7.21 18.29
CA GLU A 25 33.73 5.82 18.50
C GLU A 25 33.18 5.35 19.84
N GLU A 26 32.45 4.24 19.88
CA GLU A 26 32.30 3.45 21.09
C GLU A 26 32.35 1.94 20.79
N ASN A 27 33.23 1.34 21.56
CA ASN A 27 33.69 0.00 21.66
C ASN A 27 32.69 -1.17 21.51
N GLU A 28 33.10 -2.13 20.70
CA GLU A 28 32.61 -3.52 20.72
C GLU A 28 32.94 -4.20 22.05
N LYS A 29 31.94 -4.83 22.66
CA LYS A 29 32.12 -5.85 23.67
C LYS A 29 31.69 -7.21 23.15
N GLU A 30 32.66 -8.10 23.01
CA GLU A 30 32.48 -9.52 22.73
C GLU A 30 31.62 -10.20 23.79
N ARG A 31 30.72 -11.10 23.36
CA ARG A 31 30.06 -12.08 24.23
C ARG A 31 30.72 -13.45 24.09
N PRO A 32 30.94 -14.20 25.20
CA PRO A 32 31.58 -15.49 25.17
C PRO A 32 30.66 -16.59 24.64
N GLY A 33 31.27 -17.53 23.90
CA GLY A 33 30.62 -18.74 23.44
C GLY A 33 30.33 -19.71 24.59
N ASP A 34 29.23 -20.43 24.45
CA ASP A 34 28.93 -21.56 25.34
C ASP A 34 28.99 -22.87 24.55
N ASN A 35 29.79 -23.79 25.10
CA ASN A 35 29.95 -25.18 24.64
C ASN A 35 28.99 -26.06 25.46
N GLY A 36 28.00 -26.63 24.82
CA GLY A 36 27.06 -27.53 25.45
C GLY A 36 27.27 -28.99 25.04
N GLN A 37 27.40 -29.84 26.00
CA GLN A 37 27.54 -31.29 25.87
C GLN A 37 26.24 -32.01 25.51
N GLN A 38 26.40 -33.07 24.70
CA GLN A 38 25.42 -34.12 24.44
C GLN A 38 25.06 -34.90 25.69
N GLY A 39 23.77 -35.23 25.83
CA GLY A 39 23.29 -36.26 26.70
C GLY A 39 22.04 -36.89 26.10
N GLY A 40 22.20 -38.09 25.54
CA GLY A 40 21.09 -38.85 24.98
C GLY A 40 20.20 -39.46 26.04
N ASN A 41 18.92 -39.59 25.76
CA ASN A 41 18.10 -40.68 26.27
C ASN A 41 16.95 -40.99 25.32
N ASN A 42 16.91 -42.19 24.77
CA ASN A 42 15.85 -42.76 23.99
C ASN A 42 14.64 -43.05 24.88
N GLY A 43 13.54 -42.47 24.57
CA GLY A 43 12.23 -42.86 25.06
C GLY A 43 11.19 -42.53 23.97
N ASN A 44 10.99 -43.47 23.04
CA ASN A 44 9.86 -43.44 22.08
C ASN A 44 8.57 -43.57 22.87
N THR A 45 7.91 -42.49 23.15
CA THR A 45 6.47 -42.42 23.36
C THR A 45 5.92 -41.64 22.17
N GLU A 46 5.38 -42.35 21.19
CA GLU A 46 4.48 -41.77 20.16
C GLU A 46 3.37 -41.03 20.92
N MET A 47 3.43 -39.74 20.91
CA MET A 47 2.29 -38.91 21.29
C MET A 47 1.19 -39.18 20.27
N PRO A 48 -0.09 -39.35 20.66
CA PRO A 48 -1.16 -39.42 19.70
C PRO A 48 -1.09 -38.21 18.79
N GLU A 49 -1.21 -38.43 17.47
CA GLU A 49 -1.40 -37.35 16.51
C GLU A 49 -2.56 -36.52 17.02
N SER A 50 -2.26 -35.37 17.61
CA SER A 50 -3.29 -34.40 17.92
C SER A 50 -3.88 -33.98 16.58
N LYS A 51 -5.18 -34.06 16.42
CA LYS A 51 -5.93 -33.39 15.37
C LYS A 51 -5.85 -31.89 15.62
N VAL A 52 -4.67 -31.31 15.47
CA VAL A 52 -4.51 -29.88 15.62
C VAL A 52 -4.97 -29.26 14.32
N SER A 53 -6.08 -28.57 14.37
CA SER A 53 -6.56 -27.73 13.28
C SER A 53 -5.45 -26.75 12.91
N ARG A 54 -5.17 -26.65 11.62
CA ARG A 54 -4.12 -25.75 11.12
C ARG A 54 -4.69 -24.34 11.02
N ILE A 55 -4.00 -23.36 11.60
CA ILE A 55 -4.36 -21.95 11.46
C ILE A 55 -4.28 -21.56 9.98
N SER A 56 -5.34 -20.97 9.44
CA SER A 56 -5.41 -20.51 8.07
C SER A 56 -4.66 -19.20 7.91
N SER A 57 -3.86 -19.04 6.86
CA SER A 57 -3.26 -17.75 6.53
C SER A 57 -4.31 -16.80 5.95
N ILE A 58 -4.13 -15.49 6.16
CA ILE A 58 -5.04 -14.49 5.61
C ILE A 58 -5.12 -14.56 4.08
N GLU A 59 -4.02 -14.92 3.41
CA GLU A 59 -3.96 -15.07 1.96
C GLU A 59 -4.81 -16.26 1.46
N GLN A 60 -5.01 -17.28 2.28
CA GLN A 60 -5.89 -18.41 1.97
C GLN A 60 -7.37 -18.07 2.19
N LEU A 61 -7.66 -17.15 3.12
CA LEU A 61 -9.02 -16.81 3.52
C LEU A 61 -9.66 -15.79 2.58
N ASN A 62 -8.92 -14.78 2.16
CA ASN A 62 -9.46 -13.64 1.40
C ASN A 62 -9.17 -13.79 -0.10
N GLN A 63 -9.91 -14.69 -0.76
CA GLN A 63 -9.81 -14.93 -2.19
C GLN A 63 -11.06 -14.46 -2.93
N GLY A 64 -10.86 -13.90 -4.11
CA GLY A 64 -11.95 -13.42 -4.97
C GLY A 64 -12.51 -12.06 -4.52
N THR A 65 -13.32 -11.45 -5.39
CA THR A 65 -14.00 -10.18 -5.09
C THR A 65 -15.30 -10.48 -4.36
N PRO A 66 -15.51 -9.93 -3.15
CA PRO A 66 -16.74 -10.19 -2.40
C PRO A 66 -17.96 -9.58 -3.10
N VAL A 67 -19.08 -10.27 -3.04
CA VAL A 67 -20.38 -9.71 -3.43
C VAL A 67 -20.90 -8.90 -2.26
N ILE A 68 -20.93 -7.57 -2.42
CA ILE A 68 -21.38 -6.65 -1.38
C ILE A 68 -22.87 -6.37 -1.58
N ASN A 69 -23.71 -6.88 -0.69
CA ASN A 69 -25.17 -6.70 -0.70
C ASN A 69 -25.65 -5.80 0.46
N SER A 70 -24.86 -4.83 0.90
CA SER A 70 -25.21 -3.96 2.02
C SER A 70 -25.92 -2.69 1.58
N HIS A 71 -26.79 -2.20 2.45
CA HIS A 71 -27.34 -0.84 2.40
C HIS A 71 -26.46 0.19 3.11
N ILE A 72 -25.47 -0.26 3.89
CA ILE A 72 -24.53 0.58 4.62
C ILE A 72 -23.42 1.00 3.64
N ASP A 73 -22.99 2.24 3.71
CA ASP A 73 -21.77 2.68 3.01
C ASP A 73 -20.55 1.93 3.55
N VAL A 74 -20.18 0.87 2.85
CA VAL A 74 -19.11 -0.05 3.27
C VAL A 74 -17.75 0.64 3.19
N VAL A 75 -17.57 1.53 2.23
CA VAL A 75 -16.25 2.15 1.97
C VAL A 75 -15.84 3.08 3.10
N SER A 76 -16.78 3.80 3.72
CA SER A 76 -16.50 4.66 4.87
C SER A 76 -16.09 3.86 6.13
N ARG A 77 -16.41 2.58 6.16
CA ARG A 77 -16.10 1.66 7.26
C ARG A 77 -14.91 0.74 6.99
N SER A 78 -14.41 0.74 5.74
CA SER A 78 -13.25 -0.06 5.37
C SER A 78 -11.96 0.49 5.97
N SER A 79 -11.02 -0.39 6.27
CA SER A 79 -9.70 -0.04 6.75
C SER A 79 -8.62 -0.91 6.11
N ILE A 80 -7.38 -0.44 6.19
CA ILE A 80 -6.23 -1.20 5.72
C ILE A 80 -5.25 -1.42 6.87
N LYS A 81 -4.74 -2.65 6.99
CA LYS A 81 -3.78 -3.03 8.02
C LYS A 81 -2.54 -3.64 7.41
N MET A 82 -1.37 -3.25 7.89
CA MET A 82 -0.12 -3.87 7.49
C MET A 82 -0.05 -5.32 7.98
N ASN A 83 0.29 -6.25 7.10
CA ASN A 83 0.69 -7.58 7.50
C ASN A 83 2.17 -7.56 7.92
N PHE A 84 2.41 -7.35 9.21
CA PHE A 84 3.77 -7.22 9.75
C PHE A 84 4.66 -8.44 9.46
N ARG A 85 4.10 -9.64 9.30
CA ARG A 85 4.85 -10.86 8.93
C ARG A 85 5.46 -10.79 7.53
N THR A 86 4.98 -9.89 6.69
CA THR A 86 5.52 -9.64 5.34
C THR A 86 6.46 -8.44 5.30
N TYR A 87 6.58 -7.67 6.40
CA TYR A 87 7.48 -6.53 6.45
C TYR A 87 8.93 -6.95 6.30
N THR A 88 9.63 -6.24 5.43
CA THR A 88 11.07 -6.44 5.22
C THR A 88 11.77 -5.14 4.84
N GLU A 89 13.05 -5.05 5.14
CA GLU A 89 13.96 -4.01 4.67
C GLU A 89 15.04 -4.61 3.78
N LEU A 90 15.13 -4.13 2.53
CA LEU A 90 16.09 -4.62 1.54
C LEU A 90 17.22 -3.60 1.37
N GLY A 91 18.42 -3.98 1.74
CA GLY A 91 19.62 -3.17 1.64
C GLY A 91 20.56 -3.55 0.50
N GLU A 92 21.78 -3.02 0.56
CA GLU A 92 22.83 -3.18 -0.46
C GLU A 92 23.20 -4.64 -0.73
N SER A 93 23.20 -5.49 0.27
CA SER A 93 23.50 -6.92 0.11
C SER A 93 22.58 -7.60 -0.92
N VAL A 94 21.30 -7.20 -0.96
CA VAL A 94 20.27 -7.70 -1.89
C VAL A 94 20.22 -6.85 -3.14
N LEU A 95 20.02 -5.53 -3.00
CA LEU A 95 19.69 -4.63 -4.11
C LEU A 95 20.92 -4.11 -4.88
N LYS A 96 22.15 -4.40 -4.41
CA LYS A 96 23.40 -3.93 -5.01
C LYS A 96 23.44 -2.40 -5.21
N SER A 97 22.82 -1.70 -4.28
CA SER A 97 22.78 -0.24 -4.22
C SER A 97 22.88 0.21 -2.76
N ALA A 98 23.82 1.06 -2.44
CA ALA A 98 24.01 1.58 -1.07
C ALA A 98 22.88 2.50 -0.61
N LYS A 99 22.15 3.11 -1.55
CA LYS A 99 21.01 4.00 -1.27
C LYS A 99 19.96 3.83 -2.37
N PRO A 100 19.28 2.68 -2.45
CA PRO A 100 18.21 2.49 -3.43
C PRO A 100 17.09 3.49 -3.15
N ASN A 101 16.49 4.02 -4.22
CA ASN A 101 15.50 5.09 -4.11
C ASN A 101 14.44 5.01 -5.20
N TYR A 102 13.33 5.76 -5.06
CA TYR A 102 12.24 5.82 -6.05
C TYR A 102 11.73 4.41 -6.39
N VAL A 103 11.32 3.66 -5.37
CA VAL A 103 10.89 2.27 -5.52
C VAL A 103 9.53 2.16 -6.21
N ARG A 104 9.40 1.18 -7.12
CA ARG A 104 8.14 0.78 -7.75
C ARG A 104 8.04 -0.73 -7.76
N VAL A 105 7.06 -1.28 -7.08
CA VAL A 105 6.83 -2.74 -7.01
C VAL A 105 5.56 -3.09 -7.78
N LYS A 106 5.61 -4.15 -8.58
CA LYS A 106 4.45 -4.63 -9.34
C LYS A 106 4.26 -6.14 -9.13
N ARG A 107 3.00 -6.57 -9.04
CA ARG A 107 2.62 -7.98 -9.08
C ARG A 107 2.67 -8.47 -10.51
N MET A 108 3.32 -9.60 -10.76
CA MET A 108 3.40 -10.23 -12.08
C MET A 108 2.30 -11.30 -12.24
N THR A 109 1.92 -11.58 -13.48
CA THR A 109 0.87 -12.56 -13.78
C THR A 109 1.23 -14.01 -13.41
N ASN A 110 2.53 -14.31 -13.28
CA ASN A 110 3.00 -15.61 -12.78
C ASN A 110 2.95 -15.76 -11.26
N GLY A 111 2.40 -14.78 -10.55
CA GLY A 111 2.33 -14.78 -9.10
C GLY A 111 3.59 -14.25 -8.39
N GLY A 112 4.63 -13.88 -9.12
CA GLY A 112 5.81 -13.22 -8.56
C GLY A 112 5.70 -11.69 -8.52
N TYR A 113 6.81 -11.05 -8.19
CA TYR A 113 6.92 -9.61 -8.03
C TYR A 113 8.15 -9.09 -8.76
N ILE A 114 8.04 -7.88 -9.28
CA ILE A 114 9.15 -7.13 -9.85
C ILE A 114 9.24 -5.75 -9.17
N MET A 115 10.46 -5.35 -8.83
CA MET A 115 10.75 -4.06 -8.20
C MET A 115 11.71 -3.29 -9.07
N PHE A 116 11.36 -2.04 -9.42
CA PHE A 116 12.23 -1.08 -10.06
C PHE A 116 12.69 -0.03 -9.04
N TYR A 117 13.92 0.43 -9.16
CA TYR A 117 14.47 1.50 -8.32
C TYR A 117 15.66 2.15 -9.01
N HIS A 118 15.96 3.40 -8.69
CA HIS A 118 17.20 4.00 -9.12
C HIS A 118 18.29 3.88 -8.03
N ASN A 119 19.54 3.83 -8.47
CA ASN A 119 20.67 3.65 -7.58
C ASN A 119 21.11 5.00 -7.00
N ASN A 120 21.26 5.06 -5.68
CA ASN A 120 21.82 6.19 -4.91
C ASN A 120 21.11 7.53 -5.11
N GLN A 121 21.36 8.19 -6.23
CA GLN A 121 20.85 9.54 -6.52
C GLN A 121 20.07 9.53 -7.82
N ILE A 122 19.28 10.58 -7.99
CA ILE A 122 18.60 10.86 -9.26
C ILE A 122 19.63 10.90 -10.39
N GLY A 123 19.38 10.15 -11.46
CA GLY A 123 20.28 10.02 -12.60
C GLY A 123 21.43 9.04 -12.41
N ALA A 124 21.32 8.07 -11.48
CA ALA A 124 22.37 7.07 -11.25
C ALA A 124 22.11 5.70 -11.87
N SER A 125 21.36 5.61 -12.95
CA SER A 125 20.83 4.39 -13.57
C SER A 125 19.65 3.78 -12.81
N CYS A 126 18.86 2.97 -13.49
CA CYS A 126 17.75 2.23 -12.90
C CYS A 126 18.04 0.74 -12.88
N SER A 127 17.79 0.12 -11.74
CA SER A 127 17.95 -1.30 -11.50
C SER A 127 16.61 -1.99 -11.24
N TYR A 128 16.60 -3.31 -11.30
CA TYR A 128 15.44 -4.09 -10.92
C TYR A 128 15.81 -5.37 -10.18
N ALA A 129 14.86 -5.85 -9.38
CA ALA A 129 14.92 -7.11 -8.65
C ALA A 129 13.59 -7.84 -8.80
N THR A 130 13.60 -9.16 -8.63
CA THR A 130 12.39 -10.01 -8.68
C THR A 130 12.29 -10.89 -7.46
N SER A 131 11.06 -11.25 -7.08
CA SER A 131 10.76 -12.21 -6.02
C SER A 131 9.63 -13.12 -6.46
N LEU A 132 9.60 -14.37 -5.99
CA LEU A 132 8.48 -15.28 -6.18
C LEU A 132 7.58 -15.39 -4.95
N ASP A 133 8.12 -15.06 -3.77
CA ASP A 133 7.51 -15.25 -2.46
C ASP A 133 7.33 -13.96 -1.65
N PHE A 134 7.67 -12.81 -2.24
CA PHE A 134 7.72 -11.49 -1.60
C PHE A 134 8.78 -11.34 -0.48
N LYS A 135 9.37 -12.44 -0.01
CA LYS A 135 10.39 -12.48 1.05
C LYS A 135 11.81 -12.49 0.50
N THR A 136 12.04 -13.31 -0.54
CA THR A 136 13.36 -13.50 -1.15
C THR A 136 13.47 -12.70 -2.44
N TRP A 137 14.31 -11.67 -2.43
CA TRP A 137 14.50 -10.79 -3.58
C TRP A 137 15.84 -11.05 -4.27
N ASN A 138 15.81 -11.10 -5.60
CA ASN A 138 16.96 -11.38 -6.44
C ASN A 138 17.25 -10.17 -7.34
N TYR A 139 18.40 -9.55 -7.17
CA TYR A 139 18.90 -8.54 -8.10
C TYR A 139 19.09 -9.11 -9.50
N ARG A 140 18.55 -8.44 -10.51
CA ARG A 140 18.59 -8.88 -11.90
C ARG A 140 19.51 -8.04 -12.78
N GLY A 141 19.88 -6.86 -12.35
CA GLY A 141 20.75 -5.96 -13.10
C GLY A 141 20.21 -4.56 -13.24
N LYS A 142 20.87 -3.78 -14.07
CA LYS A 142 20.40 -2.45 -14.47
C LYS A 142 19.54 -2.59 -15.72
N ILE A 143 18.32 -2.04 -15.67
CA ILE A 143 17.41 -2.00 -16.81
C ILE A 143 17.67 -0.79 -17.71
N PHE A 144 18.03 0.35 -17.11
CA PHE A 144 18.49 1.54 -17.82
C PHE A 144 19.84 1.97 -17.25
N THR A 145 20.86 1.98 -18.12
CA THR A 145 22.24 2.22 -17.73
C THR A 145 22.74 3.53 -18.33
N ASN A 146 23.34 4.38 -17.52
CA ASN A 146 23.96 5.61 -17.97
C ASN A 146 25.09 5.33 -18.98
N TYR A 147 25.26 6.21 -19.97
CA TYR A 147 26.33 6.13 -20.96
C TYR A 147 26.76 7.49 -21.50
N SER A 148 28.00 7.56 -22.03
CA SER A 148 28.55 8.78 -22.60
C SER A 148 27.88 9.13 -23.93
N ILE A 149 27.58 10.41 -24.12
CA ILE A 149 26.99 10.97 -25.34
C ILE A 149 27.76 12.21 -25.79
N THR A 150 27.53 12.64 -27.02
CA THR A 150 27.74 14.01 -27.46
C THR A 150 26.38 14.68 -27.48
N ASP A 151 26.18 15.73 -26.67
CA ASP A 151 24.90 16.42 -26.57
C ASP A 151 24.53 17.19 -27.84
N SER A 152 23.29 17.66 -27.92
CA SER A 152 22.77 18.38 -29.09
C SER A 152 23.47 19.72 -29.38
N LYS A 153 24.34 20.21 -28.48
CA LYS A 153 25.21 21.37 -28.64
C LYS A 153 26.64 20.98 -29.03
N GLY A 154 26.93 19.68 -29.18
CA GLY A 154 28.24 19.17 -29.59
C GLY A 154 29.22 18.95 -28.43
N ASN A 155 28.81 19.02 -27.18
CA ASN A 155 29.69 18.83 -26.02
C ASN A 155 29.67 17.36 -25.55
N LYS A 156 30.78 16.92 -24.95
CA LYS A 156 30.82 15.64 -24.26
C LYS A 156 29.92 15.70 -23.03
N ASN A 157 29.01 14.75 -22.89
CA ASN A 157 28.05 14.66 -21.80
C ASN A 157 27.78 13.20 -21.45
N GLU A 158 26.88 12.94 -20.54
CA GLU A 158 26.42 11.60 -20.17
C GLU A 158 24.90 11.58 -20.18
N ARG A 159 24.28 10.60 -20.85
CA ARG A 159 22.84 10.30 -20.68
C ARG A 159 22.65 9.59 -19.36
N ARG A 160 21.79 10.13 -18.51
CA ARG A 160 21.46 9.60 -17.19
C ARG A 160 19.99 9.26 -17.09
N TYR A 161 19.71 8.17 -16.39
CA TYR A 161 18.37 7.65 -16.16
C TYR A 161 17.94 7.78 -14.71
N SER A 162 16.64 8.06 -14.50
CA SER A 162 16.00 8.16 -13.19
C SER A 162 14.50 7.87 -13.29
N ASN A 163 13.82 7.84 -12.15
CA ASN A 163 12.36 7.76 -12.03
C ASN A 163 11.77 6.60 -12.85
N CYS A 164 12.33 5.40 -12.70
CA CYS A 164 11.83 4.22 -13.38
C CYS A 164 10.50 3.76 -12.76
N ASP A 165 9.49 3.55 -13.58
CA ASP A 165 8.24 2.86 -13.23
C ASP A 165 7.97 1.74 -14.24
N GLY A 166 6.91 0.97 -14.03
CA GLY A 166 6.47 -0.07 -14.95
C GLY A 166 5.00 -0.43 -14.76
N VAL A 167 4.48 -1.15 -15.73
CA VAL A 167 3.15 -1.76 -15.70
C VAL A 167 3.24 -3.20 -16.15
N VAL A 168 2.50 -4.07 -15.48
CA VAL A 168 2.26 -5.44 -15.95
C VAL A 168 0.96 -5.42 -16.74
N LEU A 169 1.05 -5.69 -18.03
CA LEU A 169 -0.09 -5.65 -18.94
C LEU A 169 -1.00 -6.86 -18.74
N SER A 170 -2.22 -6.73 -19.16
CA SER A 170 -3.23 -7.79 -19.10
C SER A 170 -2.81 -9.09 -19.82
N ASN A 171 -1.95 -8.98 -20.84
CA ASN A 171 -1.37 -10.13 -21.56
C ASN A 171 -0.15 -10.75 -20.87
N GLY A 172 0.29 -10.22 -19.73
CA GLY A 172 1.45 -10.68 -18.96
C GLY A 172 2.78 -10.02 -19.34
N ASP A 173 2.85 -9.25 -20.41
CA ASP A 173 4.05 -8.47 -20.75
C ASP A 173 4.30 -7.39 -19.68
N ILE A 174 5.54 -7.02 -19.47
CA ILE A 174 5.92 -5.93 -18.57
C ILE A 174 6.51 -4.80 -19.41
N LEU A 175 5.97 -3.59 -19.24
CA LEU A 175 6.61 -2.38 -19.75
C LEU A 175 7.29 -1.66 -18.59
N ALA A 176 8.55 -1.28 -18.79
CA ALA A 176 9.31 -0.42 -17.89
C ALA A 176 9.64 0.87 -18.61
N VAL A 177 9.44 2.00 -17.95
CA VAL A 177 9.70 3.35 -18.46
C VAL A 177 10.67 4.09 -17.54
N ALA A 178 11.57 4.89 -18.09
CA ALA A 178 12.44 5.77 -17.32
C ALA A 178 12.62 7.13 -18.00
N SER A 179 12.75 8.16 -17.16
CA SER A 179 13.22 9.47 -17.58
C SER A 179 14.71 9.41 -17.91
N TYR A 180 15.11 10.00 -19.02
CA TYR A 180 16.52 10.24 -19.31
C TYR A 180 16.81 11.72 -19.58
N ARG A 181 18.07 12.12 -19.38
CA ARG A 181 18.54 13.47 -19.65
C ARG A 181 20.07 13.56 -19.71
N ALA A 182 20.57 14.62 -20.31
CA ALA A 182 21.97 14.99 -20.20
C ALA A 182 22.34 15.32 -18.74
N ASN A 183 23.49 14.83 -18.28
CA ASN A 183 23.95 15.07 -16.91
C ASN A 183 24.19 16.56 -16.63
N SER A 184 24.85 17.27 -17.54
CA SER A 184 25.15 18.68 -17.42
C SER A 184 24.24 19.51 -18.30
N GLY A 185 23.65 20.58 -17.74
CA GLY A 185 22.87 21.56 -18.50
C GLY A 185 21.55 21.03 -19.06
N TYR A 186 20.97 19.99 -18.49
CA TYR A 186 19.82 19.28 -19.04
C TYR A 186 18.60 20.18 -19.33
N ARG A 187 18.40 21.26 -18.55
CA ARG A 187 17.30 22.21 -18.77
C ARG A 187 17.41 22.97 -20.09
N ASP A 188 18.64 23.21 -20.53
CA ASP A 188 18.97 23.88 -21.80
C ASP A 188 19.21 22.90 -22.95
N LEU A 189 18.99 21.61 -22.71
CA LEU A 189 19.22 20.50 -23.62
C LEU A 189 17.95 19.61 -23.74
N PRO A 190 16.78 20.16 -24.10
CA PRO A 190 15.54 19.38 -24.18
C PRO A 190 15.58 18.28 -25.24
N LYS A 191 16.46 18.39 -26.24
CA LYS A 191 16.66 17.33 -27.24
C LYS A 191 17.43 16.12 -26.72
N ASP A 192 18.13 16.29 -25.59
CA ASP A 192 18.92 15.24 -24.93
C ASP A 192 18.20 14.73 -23.66
N ALA A 193 16.92 15.00 -23.55
CA ALA A 193 16.04 14.53 -22.49
C ALA A 193 14.78 13.89 -23.08
N GLY A 194 14.20 12.93 -22.37
CA GLY A 194 12.98 12.26 -22.81
C GLY A 194 12.61 11.07 -21.95
N LEU A 195 11.74 10.22 -22.50
CA LEU A 195 11.32 8.95 -21.92
C LEU A 195 11.70 7.79 -22.84
N GLU A 196 12.26 6.77 -22.25
CA GLU A 196 12.50 5.48 -22.89
C GLU A 196 11.70 4.37 -22.22
N ILE A 197 11.22 3.43 -23.04
CA ILE A 197 10.47 2.26 -22.59
C ILE A 197 11.17 0.97 -23.07
N ARG A 198 11.11 -0.07 -22.23
CA ARG A 198 11.54 -1.43 -22.55
C ARG A 198 10.42 -2.41 -22.23
N ARG A 199 10.39 -3.52 -22.98
CA ARG A 199 9.41 -4.59 -22.81
C ARG A 199 10.07 -5.89 -22.40
N SER A 200 9.45 -6.57 -21.44
CA SER A 200 9.72 -7.97 -21.13
C SER A 200 8.49 -8.83 -21.44
N LYS A 201 8.71 -10.02 -22.03
CA LYS A 201 7.67 -11.03 -22.30
C LYS A 201 7.85 -12.30 -21.48
N ASP A 202 8.78 -12.29 -20.55
CA ASP A 202 9.25 -13.44 -19.78
C ASP A 202 9.43 -13.11 -18.28
N ASN A 203 8.50 -12.32 -17.75
CA ASN A 203 8.47 -11.91 -16.34
C ASN A 203 9.77 -11.22 -15.86
N GLY A 204 10.34 -10.37 -16.71
CA GLY A 204 11.55 -9.61 -16.39
C GLY A 204 12.86 -10.37 -16.56
N ALA A 205 12.86 -11.57 -17.15
CA ALA A 205 14.11 -12.30 -17.40
C ALA A 205 14.94 -11.65 -18.51
N THR A 206 14.29 -11.18 -19.58
CA THR A 206 14.93 -10.43 -20.66
C THR A 206 14.13 -9.17 -21.03
N TRP A 207 14.79 -8.21 -21.67
CA TRP A 207 14.20 -6.94 -22.07
C TRP A 207 14.55 -6.61 -23.52
N SER A 208 13.58 -5.97 -24.20
CA SER A 208 13.79 -5.43 -25.56
C SER A 208 14.84 -4.32 -25.57
N GLU A 209 15.29 -3.97 -26.79
CA GLU A 209 15.94 -2.67 -27.00
C GLU A 209 14.99 -1.53 -26.58
N PRO A 210 15.53 -0.37 -26.14
CA PRO A 210 14.71 0.75 -25.72
C PRO A 210 14.00 1.40 -26.91
N ILE A 211 12.80 1.93 -26.64
CA ILE A 211 12.05 2.76 -27.57
C ILE A 211 11.89 4.13 -26.93
N GLU A 212 12.29 5.19 -27.62
CA GLU A 212 12.05 6.57 -27.19
C GLU A 212 10.59 6.96 -27.49
N ILE A 213 9.84 7.37 -26.47
CA ILE A 213 8.41 7.65 -26.58
C ILE A 213 8.07 9.14 -26.40
N TYR A 214 8.97 9.93 -25.84
CA TYR A 214 8.83 11.36 -25.65
C TYR A 214 10.20 12.05 -25.65
N GLN A 215 10.28 13.26 -26.21
CA GLN A 215 11.47 14.11 -26.18
C GLN A 215 11.17 15.44 -25.48
N GLY A 216 11.88 15.71 -24.41
CA GLY A 216 11.75 16.93 -23.63
C GLY A 216 12.16 16.73 -22.17
N VAL A 217 12.38 17.82 -21.46
CA VAL A 217 12.73 17.77 -20.03
C VAL A 217 11.52 17.27 -19.24
N ASN A 218 11.68 16.15 -18.55
CA ASN A 218 10.61 15.47 -17.88
C ASN A 218 11.07 14.79 -16.59
N TRP A 219 10.05 14.32 -15.79
CA TRP A 219 10.21 13.59 -14.54
C TRP A 219 9.05 12.60 -14.37
N GLU A 220 9.24 11.61 -13.52
CA GLU A 220 8.20 10.82 -12.87
C GLU A 220 7.18 10.20 -13.84
N PRO A 221 7.62 9.41 -14.84
CA PRO A 221 6.69 8.70 -15.70
C PRO A 221 5.87 7.68 -14.92
N TYR A 222 4.60 7.53 -15.31
CA TYR A 222 3.63 6.59 -14.77
C TYR A 222 2.88 5.92 -15.92
N LEU A 223 2.78 4.59 -15.90
CA LEU A 223 2.09 3.81 -16.92
C LEU A 223 0.76 3.27 -16.40
N LEU A 224 -0.29 3.41 -17.21
CA LEU A 224 -1.63 2.87 -16.97
C LEU A 224 -2.12 2.15 -18.22
N GLU A 225 -2.50 0.87 -18.11
CA GLU A 225 -3.27 0.15 -19.13
C GLU A 225 -4.75 0.30 -18.81
N LEU A 226 -5.53 0.74 -19.78
CA LEU A 226 -6.99 0.80 -19.68
C LEU A 226 -7.62 -0.54 -20.07
N PRO A 227 -8.86 -0.84 -19.64
CA PRO A 227 -9.56 -2.06 -20.06
C PRO A 227 -9.72 -2.22 -21.57
N SER A 228 -9.63 -1.15 -22.34
CA SER A 228 -9.61 -1.15 -23.81
C SER A 228 -8.31 -1.73 -24.40
N GLY A 229 -7.26 -1.89 -23.59
CA GLY A 229 -5.91 -2.20 -24.02
C GLY A 229 -5.08 -0.98 -24.43
N GLU A 230 -5.64 0.22 -24.37
CA GLU A 230 -4.91 1.46 -24.56
C GLU A 230 -3.98 1.69 -23.38
N ILE A 231 -2.74 2.11 -23.64
CA ILE A 231 -1.73 2.37 -22.61
C ILE A 231 -1.42 3.86 -22.58
N HIS A 232 -1.61 4.47 -21.43
CA HIS A 232 -1.24 5.86 -21.16
C HIS A 232 0.10 5.91 -20.45
N CYS A 233 1.01 6.78 -20.89
CA CYS A 233 2.19 7.18 -20.13
C CYS A 233 2.03 8.64 -19.72
N TYR A 234 1.75 8.86 -18.45
CA TYR A 234 1.71 10.19 -17.83
C TYR A 234 3.10 10.55 -17.31
N PHE A 235 3.45 11.82 -17.32
CA PHE A 235 4.73 12.29 -16.79
C PHE A 235 4.68 13.78 -16.46
N THR A 236 5.55 14.22 -15.56
CA THR A 236 5.80 15.64 -15.34
C THR A 236 6.57 16.21 -16.52
N ASP A 237 5.97 17.12 -17.27
CA ASP A 237 6.67 17.89 -18.30
C ASP A 237 7.21 19.19 -17.72
N SER A 238 8.49 19.45 -17.96
CA SER A 238 9.20 20.68 -17.58
C SER A 238 9.84 21.36 -18.79
N SER A 239 9.43 21.01 -19.99
CA SER A 239 10.02 21.52 -21.25
C SER A 239 9.53 22.92 -21.60
N ARG A 240 8.43 23.40 -21.04
CA ARG A 240 7.89 24.74 -21.29
C ARG A 240 8.62 25.82 -20.48
N THR A 241 9.92 25.83 -20.56
CA THR A 241 10.79 26.69 -19.74
C THR A 241 10.92 28.14 -20.25
N GLY A 242 10.18 28.52 -21.28
CA GLY A 242 10.32 29.85 -21.89
C GLY A 242 9.80 31.02 -21.04
N ILE A 243 9.01 30.78 -20.00
CA ILE A 243 8.36 31.82 -19.20
C ILE A 243 8.86 31.79 -17.75
N VAL A 244 8.88 30.62 -17.09
CA VAL A 244 9.41 30.45 -15.73
C VAL A 244 10.10 29.08 -15.61
N SER A 245 11.24 29.02 -14.93
CA SER A 245 11.99 27.76 -14.73
C SER A 245 11.25 26.69 -13.91
N THR A 246 10.07 27.00 -13.40
CA THR A 246 9.21 26.15 -12.59
C THR A 246 7.91 25.79 -13.32
N ASP A 247 7.76 26.16 -14.58
CA ASP A 247 6.56 25.84 -15.36
C ASP A 247 6.52 24.33 -15.64
N THR A 248 5.72 23.61 -14.86
CA THR A 248 5.55 22.17 -14.92
C THR A 248 4.08 21.83 -15.09
N GLY A 249 3.80 20.59 -15.41
CA GLY A 249 2.45 20.06 -15.48
C GLY A 249 2.51 18.61 -15.91
N THR A 250 1.39 17.90 -15.80
CA THR A 250 1.30 16.53 -16.28
C THR A 250 0.95 16.52 -17.75
N ALA A 251 1.79 15.85 -18.52
CA ALA A 251 1.58 15.53 -19.93
C ALA A 251 1.41 14.03 -20.12
N MET A 252 0.94 13.63 -21.30
CA MET A 252 0.63 12.24 -21.63
C MET A 252 0.99 11.91 -23.08
N VAL A 253 1.51 10.69 -23.29
CA VAL A 253 1.53 10.03 -24.60
C VAL A 253 0.79 8.70 -24.49
N ILE A 254 0.18 8.25 -25.60
CA ILE A 254 -0.74 7.12 -25.63
C ILE A 254 -0.25 6.08 -26.64
N SER A 255 -0.37 4.80 -26.29
CA SER A 255 -0.22 3.69 -27.22
C SER A 255 -1.54 2.94 -27.39
N LYS A 256 -1.90 2.65 -28.65
CA LYS A 256 -3.09 1.85 -29.03
C LYS A 256 -2.75 0.47 -29.58
N ASP A 257 -1.47 0.13 -29.60
CA ASP A 257 -0.94 -1.11 -30.18
C ASP A 257 -0.11 -1.93 -29.17
N GLY A 258 -0.48 -1.80 -27.89
CA GLY A 258 0.17 -2.51 -26.80
C GLY A 258 1.56 -1.98 -26.48
N GLY A 259 1.86 -0.70 -26.71
CA GLY A 259 3.14 -0.06 -26.38
C GLY A 259 4.21 -0.18 -27.45
N GLN A 260 3.85 -0.50 -28.71
CA GLN A 260 4.80 -0.55 -29.83
C GLN A 260 5.03 0.82 -30.44
N THR A 261 3.96 1.61 -30.62
CA THR A 261 4.04 3.00 -31.06
C THR A 261 3.29 3.93 -30.09
N TRP A 262 3.68 5.20 -30.09
CA TRP A 262 3.16 6.18 -29.15
C TRP A 262 2.76 7.48 -29.84
N LEU A 263 1.67 8.08 -29.37
CA LEU A 263 1.09 9.29 -29.93
C LEU A 263 0.91 10.36 -28.83
N PRO A 264 1.24 11.64 -29.07
CA PRO A 264 1.94 12.12 -30.28
C PRO A 264 3.31 11.45 -30.43
N SER A 265 3.78 11.27 -31.67
CA SER A 265 5.04 10.58 -31.95
C SER A 265 6.25 11.35 -31.41
N PHE A 266 7.33 10.63 -31.13
CA PHE A 266 8.58 11.17 -30.61
C PHE A 266 8.99 12.46 -31.30
N GLY A 267 9.40 13.45 -30.52
CA GLY A 267 9.79 14.79 -30.99
C GLY A 267 8.64 15.77 -31.21
N ASN A 268 7.39 15.33 -31.08
CA ASN A 268 6.22 16.22 -31.10
C ASN A 268 5.79 16.64 -29.70
N THR A 269 5.00 17.70 -29.62
CA THR A 269 4.41 18.19 -28.36
C THR A 269 3.46 17.12 -27.78
N PRO A 270 3.61 16.77 -26.51
CA PRO A 270 2.74 15.78 -25.87
C PRO A 270 1.35 16.38 -25.60
N ASN A 271 0.39 15.54 -25.20
CA ASN A 271 -0.90 15.99 -24.72
C ASN A 271 -0.76 16.50 -23.28
N TYR A 272 -1.04 17.78 -23.07
CA TYR A 272 -1.11 18.32 -21.70
C TYR A 272 -2.47 18.00 -21.12
N VAL A 273 -2.52 17.37 -19.94
CA VAL A 273 -3.76 16.81 -19.39
C VAL A 273 -4.12 17.33 -18.01
N ILE A 274 -3.14 17.58 -17.15
CA ILE A 274 -3.40 18.00 -15.78
C ILE A 274 -2.43 19.13 -15.43
N ARG A 275 -2.96 20.35 -15.33
CA ARG A 275 -2.18 21.54 -14.98
C ARG A 275 -3.02 22.48 -14.15
N MET A 276 -2.41 23.16 -13.22
CA MET A 276 -2.98 24.27 -12.51
C MET A 276 -2.14 25.52 -12.77
N LYS A 277 -2.76 26.61 -13.20
CA LYS A 277 -2.14 27.91 -13.29
C LYS A 277 -2.45 28.70 -12.01
N TRP A 278 -1.46 29.35 -11.45
CA TRP A 278 -1.62 30.33 -10.39
C TRP A 278 -0.63 31.48 -10.56
N GLU A 279 -0.94 32.65 -10.01
CA GLU A 279 -0.11 33.86 -10.16
C GLU A 279 0.42 34.30 -8.79
N GLN A 280 1.69 34.68 -8.78
CA GLN A 280 2.36 35.29 -7.65
C GLN A 280 3.36 36.34 -8.15
N ASP A 281 3.32 37.54 -7.56
CA ASP A 281 4.23 38.64 -7.88
C ASP A 281 4.28 38.96 -9.39
N GLY A 282 3.18 38.83 -10.09
CA GLY A 282 3.05 39.08 -11.54
C GLY A 282 3.62 37.96 -12.43
N HIS A 283 3.93 36.80 -11.88
CA HIS A 283 4.37 35.60 -12.61
C HIS A 283 3.30 34.53 -12.60
N ALA A 284 3.05 33.95 -13.75
CA ALA A 284 2.22 32.75 -13.87
C ALA A 284 3.05 31.49 -13.64
N TYR A 285 2.56 30.63 -12.78
CA TYR A 285 3.14 29.32 -12.48
C TYR A 285 2.17 28.23 -12.94
N PHE A 286 2.74 27.16 -13.49
CA PHE A 286 1.99 25.97 -13.83
C PHE A 286 2.49 24.80 -13.00
N ASN A 287 1.55 23.99 -12.56
CA ASN A 287 1.82 22.95 -11.57
C ASN A 287 1.04 21.68 -11.86
N HIS A 288 0.97 20.79 -10.91
CA HIS A 288 0.45 19.42 -10.98
C HIS A 288 1.44 18.45 -11.62
N GLN A 289 2.34 17.98 -10.80
CA GLN A 289 3.44 17.09 -11.19
C GLN A 289 3.34 15.73 -10.48
N MET A 290 4.21 14.79 -10.83
CA MET A 290 4.31 13.44 -10.25
C MET A 290 2.96 12.70 -10.25
N PRO A 291 2.38 12.45 -11.43
CA PRO A 291 1.05 11.85 -11.55
C PRO A 291 1.05 10.38 -11.15
N SER A 292 0.00 9.97 -10.45
CA SER A 292 -0.43 8.58 -10.31
C SER A 292 -1.91 8.50 -10.67
N VAL A 293 -2.25 7.75 -11.70
CA VAL A 293 -3.58 7.79 -12.33
C VAL A 293 -4.21 6.41 -12.28
N ILE A 294 -5.48 6.36 -11.91
CA ILE A 294 -6.29 5.14 -11.94
C ILE A 294 -7.55 5.35 -12.77
N LYS A 295 -8.07 4.26 -13.35
CA LYS A 295 -9.44 4.21 -13.85
C LYS A 295 -10.34 3.74 -12.71
N LEU A 296 -11.39 4.49 -12.41
CA LEU A 296 -12.31 4.15 -11.34
C LEU A 296 -13.11 2.87 -11.66
N ALA A 297 -13.26 2.02 -10.65
CA ALA A 297 -14.16 0.88 -10.74
C ALA A 297 -15.61 1.37 -10.88
N GLY A 298 -16.34 0.82 -11.81
CA GLY A 298 -17.77 1.15 -11.98
C GLY A 298 -18.08 2.41 -12.79
N SER A 299 -17.08 3.20 -13.22
CA SER A 299 -17.26 4.35 -14.13
C SER A 299 -16.18 4.40 -15.20
N ASN A 300 -16.25 5.31 -16.17
CA ASN A 300 -15.16 5.58 -17.10
C ASN A 300 -14.22 6.69 -16.62
N GLU A 301 -14.57 7.40 -15.58
CA GLU A 301 -13.76 8.47 -15.01
C GLU A 301 -12.36 7.98 -14.62
N LEU A 302 -11.36 8.83 -14.87
CA LEU A 302 -10.00 8.65 -14.37
C LEU A 302 -9.79 9.57 -13.16
N ALA A 303 -9.09 9.07 -12.15
CA ALA A 303 -8.68 9.87 -11.01
C ALA A 303 -7.16 9.92 -10.95
N ALA A 304 -6.60 11.12 -10.77
CA ALA A 304 -5.17 11.36 -10.63
C ALA A 304 -4.86 11.96 -9.27
N ALA A 305 -3.86 11.43 -8.61
CA ALA A 305 -3.21 12.09 -7.49
C ALA A 305 -1.92 12.75 -8.01
N VAL A 306 -1.73 14.03 -7.68
CA VAL A 306 -0.60 14.84 -8.15
C VAL A 306 0.00 15.67 -7.03
N GLU A 307 1.24 16.08 -7.20
CA GLU A 307 1.87 17.12 -6.38
C GLU A 307 1.57 18.50 -6.94
N THR A 308 1.18 19.40 -6.06
CA THR A 308 1.03 20.83 -6.37
C THR A 308 2.04 21.63 -5.56
N ASN A 309 2.99 22.26 -6.24
CA ASN A 309 3.93 23.17 -5.58
C ASN A 309 3.34 24.57 -5.56
N LYS A 310 3.05 25.07 -4.39
CA LYS A 310 2.61 26.45 -4.18
C LYS A 310 3.61 27.15 -3.25
N GLU A 311 4.31 28.16 -3.78
CA GLU A 311 5.28 28.96 -3.01
C GLU A 311 6.38 28.12 -2.31
N GLY A 312 6.81 27.02 -2.95
CA GLY A 312 7.80 26.10 -2.38
C GLY A 312 7.24 25.07 -1.41
N THR A 313 5.94 25.08 -1.16
CA THR A 313 5.23 24.09 -0.35
C THR A 313 4.50 23.11 -1.24
N TYR A 314 4.66 21.83 -0.96
CA TYR A 314 4.00 20.76 -1.72
C TYR A 314 2.69 20.32 -1.08
N TYR A 315 1.69 20.17 -1.91
CA TYR A 315 0.36 19.67 -1.55
C TYR A 315 0.01 18.48 -2.44
N ILE A 316 -0.74 17.54 -1.90
CA ILE A 316 -1.41 16.51 -2.67
C ILE A 316 -2.74 17.07 -3.17
N SER A 317 -2.98 16.93 -4.46
CA SER A 317 -4.26 17.27 -5.08
C SER A 317 -4.80 16.08 -5.85
N LEU A 318 -6.12 15.91 -5.80
CA LEU A 318 -6.86 14.94 -6.60
C LEU A 318 -7.50 15.66 -7.79
N VAL A 319 -7.32 15.11 -8.98
CA VAL A 319 -7.85 15.67 -10.23
C VAL A 319 -8.56 14.55 -10.99
N TYR A 320 -9.65 14.89 -11.66
CA TYR A 320 -10.52 13.90 -12.31
C TYR A 320 -10.70 14.27 -13.79
N SER A 321 -10.81 13.23 -14.63
CA SER A 321 -11.22 13.37 -16.03
C SER A 321 -12.73 13.67 -16.13
N GLY A 322 -13.24 13.80 -17.36
CA GLY A 322 -14.66 13.68 -17.61
C GLY A 322 -15.20 12.28 -17.30
N GLU A 323 -16.53 12.14 -17.19
CA GLU A 323 -17.20 10.85 -16.95
C GLU A 323 -16.99 9.86 -18.12
N ASP A 324 -16.60 10.34 -19.30
CA ASP A 324 -16.21 9.56 -20.48
C ASP A 324 -14.77 9.02 -20.40
N GLY A 325 -13.99 9.44 -19.40
CA GLY A 325 -12.58 9.09 -19.22
C GLY A 325 -11.63 9.97 -20.01
N GLU A 326 -12.11 11.03 -20.62
CA GLU A 326 -11.30 11.97 -21.40
C GLU A 326 -10.86 13.15 -20.54
N TRP A 327 -9.60 13.55 -20.71
CA TRP A 327 -9.08 14.77 -20.09
C TRP A 327 -9.48 16.00 -20.93
N ASP A 328 -9.84 17.08 -20.26
CA ASP A 328 -10.15 18.34 -20.93
C ASP A 328 -8.87 19.08 -21.37
N TYR A 329 -8.35 18.71 -22.53
CA TYR A 329 -7.14 19.32 -23.09
C TYR A 329 -7.27 20.83 -23.38
N LEU A 330 -8.48 21.35 -23.47
CA LEU A 330 -8.73 22.78 -23.77
C LEU A 330 -8.58 23.66 -22.53
N ASN A 331 -8.72 23.07 -21.34
CA ASN A 331 -8.71 23.78 -20.07
C ASN A 331 -7.45 23.51 -19.21
N VAL A 332 -6.39 22.95 -19.80
CA VAL A 332 -5.15 22.59 -19.08
C VAL A 332 -4.39 23.79 -18.48
N ASP A 333 -4.70 25.01 -18.91
CA ASP A 333 -4.09 26.26 -18.43
C ASP A 333 -5.05 27.05 -17.51
N GLN A 334 -6.06 26.43 -16.93
CA GLN A 334 -7.02 27.07 -16.02
C GLN A 334 -6.36 27.60 -14.74
N GLU A 335 -6.94 28.67 -14.20
CA GLU A 335 -6.60 29.19 -12.88
C GLU A 335 -7.38 28.49 -11.78
N GLY A 336 -6.67 28.19 -10.69
CA GLY A 336 -7.26 27.61 -9.50
C GLY A 336 -7.36 26.07 -9.52
N PRO A 337 -7.92 25.48 -8.48
CA PRO A 337 -8.16 24.05 -8.43
C PRO A 337 -9.19 23.66 -9.49
N ILE A 338 -8.90 22.61 -10.24
CA ILE A 338 -9.76 22.10 -11.30
C ILE A 338 -11.10 21.59 -10.75
N ASP A 339 -11.10 21.13 -9.49
CA ASP A 339 -12.31 20.74 -8.77
C ASP A 339 -12.30 21.35 -7.37
N SER A 340 -13.35 22.05 -6.97
CA SER A 340 -13.54 22.62 -5.65
C SER A 340 -13.66 21.56 -4.54
N ASN A 341 -13.94 20.30 -4.89
CA ASN A 341 -13.93 19.15 -3.98
C ASN A 341 -12.57 18.48 -3.88
N ASN A 342 -11.54 19.04 -4.51
CA ASN A 342 -10.21 18.49 -4.44
C ASN A 342 -9.69 18.47 -3.02
N LEU A 343 -9.37 17.29 -2.57
CA LEU A 343 -8.57 17.11 -1.38
C LEU A 343 -7.20 17.73 -1.66
N SER A 344 -6.94 18.89 -1.03
CA SER A 344 -5.63 19.52 -1.06
C SER A 344 -5.11 19.57 0.37
N PHE A 345 -4.02 18.85 0.64
CA PHE A 345 -3.40 18.84 1.95
C PHE A 345 -1.88 18.75 1.81
N TYR A 346 -1.18 19.19 2.85
CA TYR A 346 0.28 19.19 2.86
C TYR A 346 0.86 17.79 2.69
N GLY A 347 1.66 17.60 1.66
CA GLY A 347 2.30 16.33 1.32
C GLY A 347 2.92 16.32 -0.06
N CYS A 348 3.63 15.26 -0.38
CA CYS A 348 4.31 15.05 -1.66
C CYS A 348 4.34 13.56 -2.02
N ALA A 349 4.81 13.24 -3.23
CA ALA A 349 5.00 11.88 -3.72
C ALA A 349 3.74 11.00 -3.63
N PRO A 350 2.61 11.39 -4.24
CA PRO A 350 1.37 10.62 -4.17
C PRO A 350 1.46 9.33 -5.00
N TYR A 351 0.74 8.32 -4.55
CA TYR A 351 0.45 7.13 -5.33
C TYR A 351 -0.96 6.64 -5.03
N LEU A 352 -1.70 6.25 -6.06
CA LEU A 352 -3.12 5.94 -5.98
C LEU A 352 -3.37 4.52 -6.52
N VAL A 353 -4.19 3.75 -5.82
CA VAL A 353 -4.73 2.46 -6.28
C VAL A 353 -6.18 2.32 -5.84
N GLN A 354 -6.95 1.47 -6.51
CA GLN A 354 -8.32 1.17 -6.11
C GLN A 354 -8.55 -0.34 -6.15
N PHE A 355 -9.13 -0.89 -5.09
CA PHE A 355 -9.55 -2.27 -5.05
C PHE A 355 -10.74 -2.52 -6.00
N PRO A 356 -10.92 -3.75 -6.51
CA PRO A 356 -12.08 -4.08 -7.35
C PRO A 356 -13.43 -3.85 -6.66
N SER A 357 -13.48 -3.91 -5.33
CA SER A 357 -14.66 -3.61 -4.51
C SER A 357 -14.96 -2.11 -4.38
N GLY A 358 -14.04 -1.24 -4.81
CA GLY A 358 -14.23 0.20 -4.92
C GLY A 358 -13.41 1.05 -3.95
N GLU A 359 -12.89 0.47 -2.86
CA GLU A 359 -12.07 1.21 -1.91
C GLU A 359 -10.80 1.74 -2.58
N THR A 360 -10.56 3.04 -2.44
CA THR A 360 -9.38 3.71 -2.98
C THR A 360 -8.35 3.92 -1.89
N VAL A 361 -7.08 3.68 -2.20
CA VAL A 361 -5.97 3.94 -1.29
C VAL A 361 -5.02 4.95 -1.91
N LEU A 362 -4.80 6.04 -1.19
CA LEU A 362 -3.82 7.07 -1.51
C LEU A 362 -2.64 6.97 -0.55
N SER A 363 -1.44 6.77 -1.06
CA SER A 363 -0.23 6.96 -0.28
C SER A 363 0.44 8.30 -0.62
N TYR A 364 1.15 8.86 0.35
CA TYR A 364 1.89 10.11 0.19
C TYR A 364 2.96 10.24 1.27
N ASN A 365 3.86 11.20 1.10
CA ASN A 365 4.84 11.55 2.12
C ASN A 365 4.55 12.93 2.72
N GLN A 366 4.69 13.02 4.04
CA GLN A 366 4.65 14.28 4.78
C GLN A 366 5.81 14.30 5.76
N SER A 367 6.69 15.30 5.66
CA SER A 367 7.90 15.39 6.50
C SER A 367 8.69 14.07 6.53
N SER A 368 8.88 13.47 5.35
CA SER A 368 9.53 12.16 5.13
C SER A 368 8.87 10.94 5.77
N THR A 369 7.72 11.07 6.39
CA THR A 369 6.89 9.94 6.84
C THR A 369 5.98 9.49 5.71
N TYR A 370 5.83 8.18 5.55
CA TYR A 370 4.88 7.58 4.61
C TYR A 370 3.52 7.43 5.26
N TYR A 371 2.52 7.92 4.58
CA TYR A 371 1.12 7.84 5.02
C TYR A 371 0.26 7.17 3.95
N MET A 372 -0.81 6.53 4.39
CA MET A 372 -1.90 6.04 3.57
C MET A 372 -3.21 6.63 4.05
N LYS A 373 -4.16 6.84 3.13
CA LYS A 373 -5.55 7.21 3.41
C LYS A 373 -6.48 6.33 2.58
N MET A 374 -7.59 5.93 3.18
CA MET A 374 -8.69 5.27 2.47
C MET A 374 -9.64 6.34 1.92
N GLY A 375 -10.07 6.18 0.68
CA GLY A 375 -11.07 6.99 0.01
C GLY A 375 -12.23 6.13 -0.52
N ASP A 376 -13.29 6.78 -0.95
CA ASP A 376 -14.49 6.14 -1.48
C ASP A 376 -14.30 5.56 -2.90
N THR A 377 -15.38 5.00 -3.45
CA THR A 377 -15.41 4.39 -4.79
C THR A 377 -15.12 5.37 -5.93
N ASN A 378 -15.23 6.66 -5.67
CA ASN A 378 -14.96 7.73 -6.61
C ASN A 378 -13.58 8.39 -6.38
N ALA A 379 -12.72 7.77 -5.57
CA ALA A 379 -11.45 8.33 -5.14
C ALA A 379 -11.59 9.71 -4.47
N ARG A 380 -12.64 9.87 -3.67
CA ARG A 380 -12.96 11.08 -2.92
C ARG A 380 -13.09 10.74 -1.42
N ASN A 381 -13.40 11.73 -0.58
CA ASN A 381 -13.72 11.56 0.84
C ASN A 381 -12.66 10.75 1.63
N PHE A 382 -11.40 11.07 1.42
CA PHE A 382 -10.29 10.37 2.09
C PHE A 382 -10.31 10.62 3.60
N GLY A 383 -10.32 9.52 4.36
CA GLY A 383 -10.38 9.50 5.82
C GLY A 383 -9.05 9.84 6.52
N ASN A 384 -8.89 9.33 7.72
CA ASN A 384 -7.71 9.55 8.54
C ASN A 384 -6.44 8.95 7.93
N ALA A 385 -5.31 9.55 8.25
CA ALA A 385 -4.01 9.05 7.79
C ALA A 385 -3.51 7.91 8.68
N TYR A 386 -2.99 6.87 8.05
CA TYR A 386 -2.32 5.73 8.65
C TYR A 386 -0.85 5.73 8.26
N ALA A 387 0.07 5.63 9.22
CA ALA A 387 1.51 5.65 9.01
C ALA A 387 2.13 4.29 9.36
N PRO A 388 2.25 3.35 8.40
CA PRO A 388 2.68 1.99 8.70
C PRO A 388 4.18 1.85 8.97
N PHE A 389 5.02 2.67 8.32
CA PHE A 389 6.47 2.54 8.39
C PHE A 389 7.10 3.53 9.36
N LEU A 390 8.01 3.03 10.18
CA LEU A 390 8.77 3.87 11.13
C LEU A 390 9.94 4.62 10.47
N GLY A 391 10.48 4.08 9.37
CA GLY A 391 11.59 4.70 8.65
C GLY A 391 11.17 5.99 7.92
N LYS A 392 12.15 6.77 7.50
CA LYS A 392 11.95 8.07 6.85
C LYS A 392 12.44 8.04 5.41
N GLY A 393 11.66 8.61 4.50
CA GLY A 393 11.99 8.69 3.09
C GLY A 393 10.90 9.35 2.26
N TYR A 394 11.07 9.25 0.93
CA TYR A 394 10.15 9.83 -0.05
C TYR A 394 9.93 8.86 -1.21
N TRP A 395 8.94 9.17 -2.06
CA TRP A 395 8.65 8.46 -3.31
C TRP A 395 8.25 7.00 -3.12
N GLY A 396 7.34 6.77 -2.18
CA GLY A 396 6.72 5.48 -1.98
C GLY A 396 5.83 5.06 -3.16
N THR A 397 5.35 3.84 -3.09
CA THR A 397 4.48 3.23 -4.10
C THR A 397 3.40 2.40 -3.47
N LEU A 398 2.33 2.17 -4.22
CA LEU A 398 1.31 1.16 -3.97
C LEU A 398 1.17 0.25 -5.19
N ASN A 399 0.78 -1.00 -4.99
CA ASN A 399 0.36 -1.89 -6.06
C ASN A 399 -0.60 -2.94 -5.53
N LEU A 400 -1.69 -3.18 -6.24
CA LEU A 400 -2.61 -4.27 -5.88
C LEU A 400 -1.95 -5.62 -6.09
N VAL A 401 -2.14 -6.52 -5.15
CA VAL A 401 -1.77 -7.94 -5.26
C VAL A 401 -2.96 -8.73 -5.77
N ASP A 402 -4.12 -8.51 -5.16
CA ASP A 402 -5.40 -9.14 -5.48
C ASP A 402 -6.56 -8.24 -5.00
N SER A 403 -7.74 -8.83 -4.83
CA SER A 403 -8.96 -8.11 -4.39
C SER A 403 -8.93 -7.63 -2.94
N HIS A 404 -8.02 -8.13 -2.09
CA HIS A 404 -7.97 -7.82 -0.65
C HIS A 404 -6.59 -7.37 -0.19
N GLN A 405 -5.58 -7.44 -1.07
CA GLN A 405 -4.21 -7.15 -0.68
C GLN A 405 -3.56 -6.13 -1.60
N LEU A 406 -2.74 -5.28 -1.03
CA LEU A 406 -1.84 -4.41 -1.77
C LEU A 406 -0.44 -4.44 -1.16
N ILE A 407 0.53 -4.00 -1.96
CA ILE A 407 1.90 -3.74 -1.53
C ILE A 407 2.05 -2.24 -1.29
N GLY A 408 2.67 -1.88 -0.16
CA GLY A 408 3.25 -0.57 0.05
C GLY A 408 4.77 -0.70 0.17
N ALA A 409 5.50 0.22 -0.45
CA ALA A 409 6.94 0.28 -0.33
C ALA A 409 7.46 1.72 -0.33
N MET A 410 8.54 1.97 0.40
CA MET A 410 9.19 3.27 0.48
C MET A 410 10.70 3.12 0.76
N PRO A 411 11.57 3.95 0.16
CA PRO A 411 12.95 4.04 0.60
C PRO A 411 13.08 4.49 2.05
N ASN A 412 13.94 3.84 2.82
CA ASN A 412 14.40 4.30 4.13
C ASN A 412 15.75 5.01 3.94
N THR A 413 15.73 6.34 3.90
CA THR A 413 16.93 7.14 3.63
C THR A 413 17.94 7.10 4.77
N GLY A 414 17.48 6.83 6.01
CA GLY A 414 18.35 6.69 7.18
C GLY A 414 19.21 5.43 7.12
N ASN A 415 18.61 4.31 6.75
CA ASN A 415 19.27 3.01 6.68
C ASN A 415 19.87 2.69 5.30
N GLY A 416 19.51 3.44 4.25
CA GLY A 416 19.90 3.10 2.88
C GLY A 416 19.22 1.82 2.38
N THR A 417 17.97 1.59 2.75
CA THR A 417 17.18 0.39 2.42
C THR A 417 15.89 0.75 1.72
N ILE A 418 15.16 -0.24 1.24
CA ILE A 418 13.76 -0.15 0.86
C ILE A 418 12.95 -0.94 1.88
N MET A 419 12.01 -0.29 2.53
CA MET A 419 10.97 -0.90 3.34
C MET A 419 9.81 -1.32 2.45
N LEU A 420 9.27 -2.51 2.66
CA LEU A 420 8.09 -2.98 1.95
C LEU A 420 7.29 -3.96 2.83
N SER A 421 5.99 -3.97 2.62
CA SER A 421 5.05 -4.90 3.26
C SER A 421 3.82 -5.10 2.39
N GLN A 422 3.09 -6.18 2.63
CA GLN A 422 1.73 -6.35 2.16
C GLN A 422 0.75 -5.75 3.18
N PHE A 423 -0.39 -5.30 2.67
CA PHE A 423 -1.46 -4.68 3.45
C PHE A 423 -2.76 -5.38 3.12
N ILE A 424 -3.56 -5.63 4.15
CA ILE A 424 -4.82 -6.33 4.05
C ILE A 424 -5.96 -5.33 4.13
N LEU A 425 -6.88 -5.41 3.17
CA LEU A 425 -8.13 -4.68 3.18
C LEU A 425 -9.10 -5.36 4.15
N ASN A 426 -9.53 -4.63 5.14
CA ASN A 426 -10.66 -4.98 5.99
C ASN A 426 -11.88 -4.24 5.48
N HIS A 427 -12.85 -4.96 5.01
CA HIS A 427 -14.11 -4.44 4.57
C HIS A 427 -15.23 -5.40 4.97
N ARG A 428 -16.48 -5.05 4.60
CA ARG A 428 -17.63 -5.87 4.90
C ARG A 428 -17.40 -7.35 4.59
N ILE A 429 -17.85 -8.21 5.50
CA ILE A 429 -17.91 -9.67 5.30
C ILE A 429 -19.36 -10.16 5.30
N ASN A 430 -19.61 -11.29 4.65
CA ASN A 430 -20.88 -11.98 4.71
C ASN A 430 -20.75 -13.16 5.69
N ALA A 431 -21.66 -13.22 6.66
CA ALA A 431 -21.79 -14.41 7.49
C ALA A 431 -22.32 -15.58 6.65
N VAL A 432 -21.78 -16.76 6.87
CA VAL A 432 -22.20 -17.97 6.17
C VAL A 432 -23.31 -18.66 6.97
N ARG A 433 -24.45 -18.99 6.31
CA ARG A 433 -25.52 -19.75 7.00
C ARG A 433 -25.10 -21.20 7.19
N ARG A 434 -24.52 -21.51 8.32
CA ARG A 434 -24.07 -22.85 8.74
C ARG A 434 -23.93 -22.91 10.24
N GLY A 435 -24.55 -23.91 10.87
CA GLY A 435 -24.25 -24.26 12.25
C GLY A 435 -22.84 -24.82 12.37
N VAL A 436 -22.16 -24.45 13.42
CA VAL A 436 -20.80 -24.87 13.76
C VAL A 436 -20.80 -25.57 15.10
N LYS A 437 -20.03 -26.64 15.23
CA LYS A 437 -19.76 -27.27 16.50
C LYS A 437 -18.60 -26.53 17.18
N VAL A 438 -18.84 -26.05 18.37
CA VAL A 438 -17.81 -25.29 19.14
C VAL A 438 -16.87 -26.31 19.81
N ASP A 439 -15.82 -26.73 19.09
CA ASP A 439 -14.83 -27.71 19.56
C ASP A 439 -13.40 -27.40 19.18
N SER A 440 -13.16 -26.19 18.64
CA SER A 440 -11.88 -25.69 18.15
C SER A 440 -11.32 -26.42 16.93
N ASP A 441 -12.14 -27.17 16.20
CA ASP A 441 -11.80 -27.73 14.89
C ASP A 441 -12.28 -26.77 13.78
N ASN A 442 -11.35 -26.01 13.20
CA ASN A 442 -11.67 -25.04 12.16
C ASN A 442 -12.00 -25.65 10.79
N SER A 443 -12.00 -26.96 10.66
CA SER A 443 -12.29 -27.65 9.39
C SER A 443 -13.71 -27.37 8.85
N GLU A 444 -14.66 -27.11 9.73
CA GLU A 444 -16.03 -26.73 9.36
C GLU A 444 -16.09 -25.34 8.69
N TRP A 445 -15.05 -24.50 8.87
CA TRP A 445 -14.93 -23.17 8.31
C TRP A 445 -14.25 -23.12 6.94
N ALA A 446 -13.92 -24.25 6.36
CA ALA A 446 -13.14 -24.36 5.13
C ALA A 446 -13.69 -23.60 3.90
N ASN A 447 -14.98 -23.24 3.90
CA ASN A 447 -15.63 -22.49 2.82
C ASN A 447 -16.20 -21.14 3.31
N THR A 448 -15.73 -20.63 4.43
CA THR A 448 -16.04 -19.27 4.89
C THR A 448 -14.95 -18.37 4.40
N ASP A 449 -15.25 -17.63 3.34
CA ASP A 449 -14.35 -16.64 2.76
C ASP A 449 -14.46 -15.31 3.54
N HIS A 450 -13.51 -14.42 3.32
CA HIS A 450 -13.50 -13.04 3.84
C HIS A 450 -13.43 -12.94 5.37
N ALA A 451 -12.22 -13.07 5.86
CA ALA A 451 -11.88 -12.79 7.25
C ALA A 451 -11.50 -11.32 7.43
N LEU A 452 -11.81 -10.77 8.60
CA LEU A 452 -11.19 -9.54 9.09
C LEU A 452 -9.81 -9.87 9.65
N PHE A 453 -8.92 -8.87 9.69
CA PHE A 453 -7.50 -9.04 10.01
C PHE A 453 -6.97 -7.89 10.86
N VAL A 454 -6.20 -8.23 11.88
CA VAL A 454 -5.30 -7.35 12.63
C VAL A 454 -3.91 -7.99 12.73
N GLY A 455 -2.84 -7.19 12.79
CA GLY A 455 -1.48 -7.72 12.82
C GLY A 455 -0.43 -6.75 12.26
N ASP A 456 -0.57 -5.44 12.55
CA ASP A 456 0.28 -4.40 12.01
C ASP A 456 1.45 -4.00 12.93
N LYS A 457 1.54 -4.55 14.14
CA LYS A 457 2.55 -4.13 15.14
C LYS A 457 3.60 -5.18 15.47
N SER A 458 3.28 -6.45 15.33
CA SER A 458 4.15 -7.54 15.71
C SER A 458 3.97 -8.78 14.82
N GLN A 459 4.65 -9.86 15.19
CA GLN A 459 4.43 -11.16 14.55
C GLN A 459 3.11 -11.81 14.96
N ALA A 460 2.46 -11.32 16.03
CA ALA A 460 1.13 -11.77 16.41
C ALA A 460 0.08 -11.18 15.47
N GLN A 461 -0.80 -12.03 14.95
CA GLN A 461 -1.87 -11.70 14.01
C GLN A 461 -3.14 -12.42 14.40
N ALA A 462 -4.27 -11.81 14.17
CA ALA A 462 -5.55 -12.48 14.32
C ALA A 462 -6.44 -12.28 13.09
N THR A 463 -7.22 -13.32 12.78
CA THR A 463 -8.32 -13.26 11.81
C THR A 463 -9.63 -13.56 12.51
N LEU A 464 -10.71 -12.95 12.02
CA LEU A 464 -12.07 -13.15 12.53
C LEU A 464 -13.00 -13.48 11.37
N ARG A 465 -13.69 -14.63 11.48
CA ARG A 465 -14.75 -15.09 10.56
C ARG A 465 -16.08 -15.22 11.28
N CYS A 466 -17.19 -15.12 10.55
CA CYS A 466 -18.52 -15.21 11.11
C CYS A 466 -19.39 -16.20 10.34
N SER A 467 -20.16 -17.00 11.09
CA SER A 467 -21.17 -17.92 10.59
C SER A 467 -22.42 -17.82 11.47
N PHE A 468 -23.55 -18.38 11.05
CA PHE A 468 -24.79 -18.38 11.81
C PHE A 468 -25.73 -19.54 11.42
N ASP A 469 -26.64 -19.87 12.33
CA ASP A 469 -27.82 -20.69 12.03
C ASP A 469 -29.08 -20.00 12.59
N ASP A 470 -30.16 -20.76 12.76
CA ASP A 470 -31.42 -20.21 13.26
C ASP A 470 -31.36 -19.82 14.75
N GLU A 471 -30.43 -20.41 15.50
CA GLU A 471 -30.32 -20.25 16.95
C GLU A 471 -29.14 -19.40 17.38
N ASN A 472 -28.00 -19.50 16.67
CA ASN A 472 -26.73 -18.92 17.11
C ASN A 472 -26.03 -18.11 16.03
N VAL A 473 -25.18 -17.19 16.47
CA VAL A 473 -24.08 -16.58 15.71
C VAL A 473 -22.79 -17.23 16.19
N TYR A 474 -21.91 -17.56 15.25
CA TYR A 474 -20.63 -18.18 15.53
C TYR A 474 -19.50 -17.26 15.06
N PHE A 475 -18.47 -17.16 15.87
CA PHE A 475 -17.22 -16.52 15.51
C PHE A 475 -16.07 -17.52 15.60
N LEU A 476 -15.20 -17.49 14.59
CA LEU A 476 -13.92 -18.16 14.63
C LEU A 476 -12.82 -17.12 14.69
N VAL A 477 -12.00 -17.21 15.70
CA VAL A 477 -10.74 -16.45 15.84
C VAL A 477 -9.58 -17.39 15.62
N GLU A 478 -8.70 -17.05 14.71
CA GLU A 478 -7.43 -17.75 14.49
C GLU A 478 -6.29 -16.78 14.74
N VAL A 479 -5.45 -17.10 15.70
CA VAL A 479 -4.30 -16.27 16.08
C VAL A 479 -3.00 -16.97 15.67
N LEU A 480 -2.19 -16.29 14.85
CA LEU A 480 -0.81 -16.66 14.59
C LEU A 480 0.09 -15.89 15.53
N ASP A 481 0.81 -16.60 16.40
CA ASP A 481 1.73 -16.00 17.35
C ASP A 481 2.90 -16.97 17.61
N TYR A 482 4.12 -16.44 17.63
CA TYR A 482 5.31 -17.25 17.93
C TYR A 482 5.50 -17.51 19.43
N VAL A 483 4.90 -16.72 20.29
CA VAL A 483 5.02 -16.81 21.75
C VAL A 483 3.66 -16.64 22.38
N VAL A 484 2.85 -17.68 22.31
CA VAL A 484 1.52 -17.68 22.94
C VAL A 484 1.67 -17.64 24.46
N ALA A 485 1.29 -16.54 25.09
CA ALA A 485 1.27 -16.36 26.53
C ALA A 485 -0.18 -16.50 27.05
N LYS A 486 -0.32 -16.89 28.31
CA LYS A 486 -1.65 -16.99 28.94
C LYS A 486 -2.36 -15.64 29.09
N ASP A 487 -1.59 -14.54 29.08
CA ASP A 487 -2.10 -13.18 29.19
C ASP A 487 -2.43 -12.57 27.80
N ASP A 488 -2.22 -13.32 26.68
CA ASP A 488 -2.64 -12.92 25.34
C ASP A 488 -4.15 -13.10 25.20
N TYR A 489 -4.79 -12.20 24.46
CA TYR A 489 -6.22 -12.31 24.19
C TYR A 489 -6.63 -11.63 22.90
N VAL A 490 -7.80 -12.01 22.42
CA VAL A 490 -8.55 -11.28 21.39
C VAL A 490 -9.85 -10.80 22.01
N THR A 491 -10.23 -9.56 21.70
CA THR A 491 -11.54 -9.04 22.08
C THR A 491 -12.38 -8.82 20.83
N ILE A 492 -13.56 -9.42 20.78
CA ILE A 492 -14.54 -9.20 19.71
C ILE A 492 -15.57 -8.20 20.25
N TYR A 493 -15.86 -7.19 19.43
CA TYR A 493 -16.91 -6.20 19.70
C TYR A 493 -18.04 -6.39 18.69
N VAL A 494 -19.28 -6.40 19.16
CA VAL A 494 -20.47 -6.62 18.34
C VAL A 494 -21.52 -5.56 18.68
N SER A 495 -22.08 -4.92 17.67
CA SER A 495 -23.27 -4.08 17.80
C SER A 495 -24.33 -4.51 16.81
N SER A 496 -25.55 -4.65 17.27
CA SER A 496 -26.73 -4.86 16.42
C SER A 496 -27.34 -3.56 15.91
N SER A 497 -26.92 -2.41 16.45
CA SER A 497 -27.33 -1.09 16.00
C SER A 497 -26.43 -0.68 14.83
N VAL A 498 -26.93 -0.83 13.59
CA VAL A 498 -26.17 -0.55 12.36
C VAL A 498 -26.31 0.88 11.88
N ASP A 499 -27.35 1.59 12.32
CA ASP A 499 -27.67 2.96 11.92
C ASP A 499 -27.12 4.03 12.89
N ASP A 500 -26.57 3.62 14.01
CA ASP A 500 -26.05 4.48 15.06
C ASP A 500 -24.51 4.34 15.16
N ASP A 501 -23.83 5.42 15.45
CA ASP A 501 -22.38 5.45 15.68
C ASP A 501 -22.02 5.37 17.19
N LYS A 502 -22.97 4.97 18.02
CA LYS A 502 -22.85 4.84 19.48
C LYS A 502 -22.51 3.42 19.91
N LEU A 503 -21.87 3.34 21.07
CA LEU A 503 -21.59 2.07 21.74
C LEU A 503 -22.79 1.51 22.53
N ASP A 504 -23.88 2.25 22.67
CA ASP A 504 -25.02 1.81 23.50
C ASP A 504 -25.52 0.43 23.03
N GLU A 505 -25.63 -0.48 23.99
CA GLU A 505 -25.95 -1.90 23.79
C GLU A 505 -24.94 -2.70 22.97
N ALA A 506 -23.75 -2.16 22.64
CA ALA A 506 -22.68 -2.98 22.08
C ALA A 506 -22.15 -3.98 23.11
N TYR A 507 -21.71 -5.12 22.62
CA TYR A 507 -21.11 -6.19 23.42
C TYR A 507 -19.61 -6.24 23.16
N ARG A 508 -18.82 -6.65 24.15
CA ARG A 508 -17.44 -7.09 23.98
C ARG A 508 -17.21 -8.44 24.63
N ILE A 509 -16.46 -9.28 23.95
CA ILE A 509 -16.21 -10.68 24.33
C ILE A 509 -14.71 -10.87 24.26
N ARG A 510 -14.09 -11.19 25.39
CA ARG A 510 -12.65 -11.45 25.44
C ARG A 510 -12.38 -12.93 25.60
N VAL A 511 -11.52 -13.44 24.72
CA VAL A 511 -11.06 -14.83 24.74
C VAL A 511 -9.53 -14.87 24.76
N SER A 512 -8.98 -15.75 25.58
CA SER A 512 -7.57 -16.05 25.66
C SER A 512 -7.27 -17.49 25.22
N PRO A 513 -6.01 -17.89 25.12
CA PRO A 513 -5.66 -19.30 24.90
C PRO A 513 -6.28 -20.28 25.91
N GLU A 514 -6.64 -19.79 27.11
CA GLU A 514 -7.24 -20.58 28.19
C GLU A 514 -8.77 -20.62 28.16
N GLY A 515 -9.43 -19.83 27.28
CA GLY A 515 -10.89 -19.80 27.12
C GLY A 515 -11.52 -18.42 27.27
N LEU A 516 -12.82 -18.37 27.60
CA LEU A 516 -13.54 -17.15 27.82
C LEU A 516 -13.05 -16.44 29.10
N GLU A 517 -12.64 -15.20 28.97
CA GLU A 517 -12.27 -14.35 30.11
C GLU A 517 -13.39 -13.45 30.60
N SER A 518 -14.11 -12.79 29.67
CA SER A 518 -15.21 -11.89 30.02
C SER A 518 -16.19 -11.71 28.87
N SER A 519 -17.43 -11.40 29.22
CA SER A 519 -18.42 -10.83 28.31
C SER A 519 -19.13 -9.66 28.98
N GLU A 520 -19.26 -8.56 28.25
CA GLU A 520 -19.76 -7.31 28.78
C GLU A 520 -20.67 -6.60 27.77
N VAL A 521 -21.57 -5.77 28.28
CA VAL A 521 -22.43 -4.89 27.49
C VAL A 521 -22.14 -3.43 27.85
N TYR A 522 -22.19 -2.53 26.88
CA TYR A 522 -22.02 -1.10 27.10
C TYR A 522 -23.34 -0.45 27.49
N THR A 523 -23.39 0.18 28.67
CA THR A 523 -24.55 0.94 29.22
C THR A 523 -24.06 2.29 29.81
N GLY A 524 -23.24 3.02 29.02
CA GLY A 524 -22.49 4.18 29.47
C GLY A 524 -21.12 3.81 30.07
N THR A 525 -20.96 2.56 30.45
CA THR A 525 -19.70 1.90 30.82
C THR A 525 -19.84 0.40 30.50
N TRP A 526 -18.71 -0.30 30.39
CA TRP A 526 -18.72 -1.75 30.18
C TRP A 526 -19.12 -2.47 31.49
N CYS A 527 -20.16 -3.29 31.40
CA CYS A 527 -20.72 -4.04 32.51
C CYS A 527 -20.79 -5.51 32.18
N ASN A 528 -20.39 -6.38 33.08
CA ASN A 528 -20.51 -7.83 32.91
C ASN A 528 -21.92 -8.25 32.52
N THR A 529 -22.04 -9.15 31.57
CA THR A 529 -23.31 -9.72 31.11
C THR A 529 -23.15 -11.20 30.80
N ASP A 530 -24.22 -11.95 30.96
CA ASP A 530 -24.27 -13.35 30.51
C ASP A 530 -24.94 -13.45 29.13
N LEU A 531 -24.15 -13.74 28.13
CA LEU A 531 -24.62 -13.94 26.76
C LEU A 531 -25.04 -15.39 26.48
N GLY A 532 -24.93 -16.31 27.44
CA GLY A 532 -25.24 -17.73 27.25
C GLY A 532 -24.36 -18.41 26.20
N MET A 533 -23.11 -17.99 26.10
CA MET A 533 -22.16 -18.42 25.10
C MET A 533 -21.59 -19.83 25.37
N SER A 534 -21.19 -20.50 24.30
CA SER A 534 -20.22 -21.60 24.37
C SER A 534 -18.91 -21.13 23.74
N VAL A 535 -17.79 -21.47 24.37
CA VAL A 535 -16.44 -21.13 23.90
C VAL A 535 -15.56 -22.36 23.98
N SER A 536 -14.81 -22.62 22.93
CA SER A 536 -13.76 -23.64 22.89
C SER A 536 -12.48 -23.02 22.38
N THR A 537 -11.36 -23.33 23.01
CA THR A 537 -10.02 -22.84 22.60
C THR A 537 -9.04 -24.00 22.52
N VAL A 538 -8.10 -23.90 21.60
CA VAL A 538 -6.99 -24.83 21.46
C VAL A 538 -5.71 -24.10 21.08
N ILE A 539 -4.62 -24.41 21.78
CA ILE A 539 -3.28 -23.93 21.40
C ILE A 539 -2.76 -24.86 20.31
N CYS A 540 -2.44 -24.30 19.17
CA CYS A 540 -1.88 -25.00 18.04
C CYS A 540 -0.38 -25.12 18.23
N ASP A 541 0.08 -26.26 18.80
CA ASP A 541 1.45 -26.58 19.18
C ASP A 541 1.80 -26.15 20.62
N LYS A 542 2.97 -25.58 20.89
CA LYS A 542 3.46 -25.39 22.26
C LYS A 542 3.35 -23.93 22.68
N ALA A 543 2.66 -23.71 23.80
CA ALA A 543 2.63 -22.40 24.44
C ALA A 543 4.04 -21.93 24.86
N ASN A 544 4.25 -20.62 24.80
CA ASN A 544 5.49 -19.94 25.26
C ASN A 544 6.79 -20.44 24.60
N THR A 545 6.73 -20.84 23.32
CA THR A 545 7.92 -21.22 22.56
C THR A 545 8.22 -20.19 21.48
N ASN A 546 9.51 -19.81 21.36
CA ASN A 546 10.03 -19.02 20.25
C ASN A 546 10.38 -19.96 19.09
N SER A 547 9.44 -20.30 18.24
CA SER A 547 9.75 -21.05 17.04
C SER A 547 9.01 -20.56 15.82
N SER A 548 9.55 -20.87 14.66
CA SER A 548 9.03 -20.42 13.38
C SER A 548 7.80 -21.20 12.95
N ASP A 549 6.87 -20.50 12.37
CA ASP A 549 5.77 -20.97 11.52
C ASP A 549 4.68 -21.83 12.20
N ASP A 550 3.47 -21.36 12.09
CA ASP A 550 2.20 -22.03 12.42
C ASP A 550 1.86 -22.20 13.93
N TYR A 551 2.55 -21.49 14.81
CA TYR A 551 2.17 -21.44 16.23
C TYR A 551 1.08 -20.40 16.47
N GLY A 552 0.25 -20.62 17.47
CA GLY A 552 -0.84 -19.72 17.84
C GLY A 552 -1.95 -20.47 18.54
N TYR A 553 -3.16 -19.95 18.49
CA TYR A 553 -4.35 -20.59 19.04
C TYR A 553 -5.59 -20.32 18.20
N ILE A 554 -6.60 -21.19 18.37
CA ILE A 554 -7.92 -21.06 17.76
C ILE A 554 -8.94 -20.90 18.88
N ALA A 555 -9.90 -20.00 18.69
CA ALA A 555 -11.07 -19.87 19.54
C ALA A 555 -12.35 -19.90 18.71
N GLU A 556 -13.26 -20.81 19.04
CA GLU A 556 -14.62 -20.85 18.51
C GLU A 556 -15.60 -20.39 19.58
N ILE A 557 -16.54 -19.57 19.15
CA ILE A 557 -17.52 -18.93 20.03
C ILE A 557 -18.89 -19.08 19.39
N SER A 558 -19.90 -19.53 20.17
CA SER A 558 -21.31 -19.42 19.78
C SER A 558 -22.06 -18.50 20.73
N ILE A 559 -22.92 -17.66 20.18
CA ILE A 559 -23.75 -16.72 20.93
C ILE A 559 -25.19 -16.89 20.46
N PRO A 560 -26.18 -17.16 21.37
CA PRO A 560 -27.58 -17.20 20.99
C PRO A 560 -28.01 -15.87 20.31
N ARG A 561 -28.58 -15.94 19.11
CA ARG A 561 -29.04 -14.77 18.35
C ARG A 561 -29.97 -13.87 19.14
N SER A 562 -30.82 -14.47 19.99
CA SER A 562 -31.74 -13.75 20.87
C SER A 562 -31.02 -12.82 21.85
N LYS A 563 -29.75 -13.07 22.17
CA LYS A 563 -28.94 -12.25 23.07
C LYS A 563 -28.32 -11.05 22.35
N LEU A 564 -28.05 -11.16 21.05
CA LEU A 564 -27.49 -10.08 20.23
C LEU A 564 -28.55 -9.14 19.65
N LYS A 565 -29.84 -9.44 19.78
CA LYS A 565 -30.97 -8.61 19.30
C LYS A 565 -30.84 -8.19 17.84
N ILE A 566 -30.45 -9.11 16.95
CA ILE A 566 -30.23 -8.84 15.53
C ILE A 566 -31.58 -8.64 14.83
N GLU A 567 -31.90 -7.41 14.43
CA GLU A 567 -33.16 -7.04 13.77
C GLU A 567 -32.97 -6.71 12.29
N SER A 568 -31.81 -6.18 11.91
CA SER A 568 -31.56 -5.62 10.57
C SER A 568 -31.03 -6.61 9.54
N GLY A 569 -30.72 -7.85 9.93
CA GLY A 569 -30.00 -8.81 9.08
C GLY A 569 -28.50 -8.51 8.93
N GLU A 570 -28.01 -7.50 9.64
CA GLU A 570 -26.60 -7.10 9.71
C GLU A 570 -26.21 -6.77 11.17
N ILE A 571 -24.93 -6.93 11.47
CA ILE A 571 -24.29 -6.46 12.70
C ILE A 571 -23.02 -5.69 12.37
N LEU A 572 -22.58 -4.84 13.28
CA LEU A 572 -21.28 -4.22 13.20
C LEU A 572 -20.29 -4.97 14.09
N VAL A 573 -19.12 -5.24 13.57
CA VAL A 573 -18.07 -5.97 14.27
C VAL A 573 -16.77 -5.19 14.26
N ASN A 574 -16.08 -5.23 15.37
CA ASN A 574 -14.71 -4.79 15.52
C ASN A 574 -13.95 -5.84 16.33
N PHE A 575 -12.63 -5.85 16.27
CA PHE A 575 -11.84 -6.71 17.13
C PHE A 575 -10.43 -6.17 17.34
N ASP A 576 -9.81 -6.62 18.42
CA ASP A 576 -8.42 -6.36 18.73
C ASP A 576 -7.68 -7.67 19.05
N ILE A 577 -6.36 -7.59 18.99
CA ILE A 577 -5.46 -8.57 19.58
C ILE A 577 -4.57 -7.85 20.59
N PHE A 578 -4.43 -8.45 21.77
CA PHE A 578 -3.40 -8.10 22.73
C PHE A 578 -2.34 -9.19 22.77
N ASP A 579 -1.14 -8.84 22.39
CA ASP A 579 0.08 -9.66 22.50
C ASP A 579 0.92 -9.07 23.63
N LYS A 580 1.26 -9.89 24.61
CA LYS A 580 2.04 -9.48 25.78
C LYS A 580 3.39 -8.87 25.42
N GLN A 581 3.98 -9.26 24.30
CA GLN A 581 5.27 -8.79 23.82
C GLN A 581 5.17 -7.44 23.09
N ALA A 582 4.07 -7.18 22.38
CA ALA A 582 3.91 -6.02 21.50
C ALA A 582 2.80 -5.04 21.90
N GLY A 583 1.87 -5.46 22.78
CA GLY A 583 0.71 -4.67 23.16
C GLY A 583 -0.48 -4.87 22.25
N GLU A 584 -1.38 -3.89 22.22
CA GLU A 584 -2.67 -3.98 21.54
C GLU A 584 -2.58 -3.51 20.07
N ASP A 585 -3.19 -4.27 19.17
CA ASP A 585 -3.52 -3.86 17.81
C ASP A 585 -5.04 -3.97 17.57
N VAL A 586 -5.65 -2.85 17.18
CA VAL A 586 -7.10 -2.69 17.08
C VAL A 586 -7.50 -2.46 15.65
N LEU A 587 -8.56 -3.13 15.17
CA LEU A 587 -9.06 -2.96 13.82
C LEU A 587 -9.60 -1.54 13.59
N ALA A 588 -10.48 -1.06 14.47
CA ALA A 588 -11.10 0.25 14.39
C ALA A 588 -11.28 0.89 15.79
N SER A 589 -11.73 2.13 15.84
CA SER A 589 -11.95 2.85 17.09
C SER A 589 -12.80 2.05 18.09
N LEU A 590 -12.39 2.02 19.34
CA LEU A 590 -13.12 1.39 20.45
C LEU A 590 -14.14 2.32 21.13
N THR A 591 -14.24 3.57 20.69
CA THR A 591 -15.07 4.60 21.34
C THR A 591 -16.40 4.89 20.64
N ASN A 592 -16.54 4.45 19.39
CA ASN A 592 -17.79 4.52 18.63
C ASN A 592 -17.82 3.42 17.55
N THR A 593 -18.98 3.18 16.97
CA THR A 593 -19.19 2.14 15.96
C THR A 593 -19.11 2.65 14.51
N ALA A 594 -18.81 3.93 14.29
CA ALA A 594 -18.82 4.56 12.97
C ALA A 594 -17.89 3.88 11.94
N HIS A 595 -16.83 3.22 12.40
CA HIS A 595 -15.87 2.51 11.56
C HIS A 595 -15.83 1.00 11.82
N TRP A 596 -16.80 0.46 12.53
CA TRP A 596 -16.91 -0.98 12.71
C TRP A 596 -17.40 -1.61 11.41
N ILE A 597 -16.90 -2.79 11.13
CA ILE A 597 -17.13 -3.47 9.87
C ILE A 597 -18.51 -4.15 9.87
N PRO A 598 -19.34 -3.94 8.83
CA PRO A 598 -20.60 -4.65 8.70
C PRO A 598 -20.40 -6.14 8.40
N VAL A 599 -21.11 -6.98 9.13
CA VAL A 599 -21.28 -8.40 8.84
C VAL A 599 -22.74 -8.62 8.48
N ALA A 600 -23.00 -9.11 7.29
CA ALA A 600 -24.35 -9.29 6.75
C ALA A 600 -24.71 -10.75 6.48
N GLY A 601 -26.00 -10.97 6.27
CA GLY A 601 -26.54 -12.28 5.85
C GLY A 601 -27.36 -12.99 6.92
N PHE A 602 -27.59 -12.36 8.09
CA PHE A 602 -28.32 -12.94 9.22
C PHE A 602 -29.81 -13.12 8.96
#